data_150b3111147452eb49e85f236cc8107e
#
_entry.id   150b3111147452eb49e85f236cc8107e
#
_cell.length_a   1.000
_cell.length_b   1.000
_cell.length_c   1.000
_cell.angle_alpha   90.00
_cell.angle_beta   90.00
_cell.angle_gamma   90.00
#
_symmetry.space_group_name_H-M   'P 1'
#
loop_
_entity.id
_entity.type
_entity.pdbx_description
1 polymer ?
#
loop_
_entity_poly.entity_id
_entity_poly.type
_entity_poly.pdbx_seq_one_letter_code
_entity_poly.pdbx_strand_id
1 'polypeptide(L)'
;MNMDEQKGFTLVELLITMVVVSILLATGVPSFMQFIKNNRVTGQANNFVVSTQMARSEAVKQGAGTTLCAANADMDACSGSNDWSTGWIVFSDLNRDGVINTITGAATTGATCLETEDCLISTVSGPQKSTLTGDNNDIRFLPTGLTSNGPIELFLEADDCEHSQKRRIMITLQGHTTVTTQACTP
;
A
#
# COMPACT_ATOMS: atom_id res chain seq x y z
N MET A 1 -23.32 -2.62 -63.44
CA MET A 1 -23.07 -1.81 -62.22
C MET A 1 -24.14 -2.21 -61.24
N ASN A 2 -23.80 -3.10 -60.29
CA ASN A 2 -24.72 -3.42 -59.20
C ASN A 2 -24.66 -2.27 -58.18
N MET A 3 -25.75 -1.54 -58.09
CA MET A 3 -25.92 -0.54 -57.00
C MET A 3 -26.22 -1.36 -55.74
N ASP A 4 -25.25 -1.48 -54.84
CA ASP A 4 -25.49 -1.99 -53.49
C ASP A 4 -26.51 -1.08 -52.79
N GLU A 5 -27.66 -1.62 -52.44
CA GLU A 5 -28.65 -0.92 -51.64
C GLU A 5 -28.03 -0.61 -50.26
N GLN A 6 -27.70 0.64 -50.05
CA GLN A 6 -27.31 1.16 -48.72
C GLN A 6 -28.54 1.10 -47.80
N LYS A 7 -28.61 0.10 -46.95
CA LYS A 7 -29.64 -0.03 -45.91
C LYS A 7 -29.26 0.92 -44.78
N GLY A 8 -29.97 2.01 -44.66
CA GLY A 8 -29.84 2.95 -43.50
C GLY A 8 -30.57 2.44 -42.26
N PHE A 9 -30.12 2.85 -41.11
CA PHE A 9 -30.80 2.56 -39.82
C PHE A 9 -32.13 3.30 -39.74
N THR A 10 -33.13 2.60 -39.16
CA THR A 10 -34.41 3.26 -38.85
C THR A 10 -34.34 4.06 -37.56
N LEU A 11 -35.15 5.11 -37.43
CA LEU A 11 -35.22 5.93 -36.22
C LEU A 11 -35.62 5.09 -35.00
N VAL A 12 -36.50 4.10 -35.18
CA VAL A 12 -36.95 3.20 -34.10
C VAL A 12 -35.82 2.29 -33.63
N GLU A 13 -34.98 1.77 -34.54
CA GLU A 13 -33.84 0.93 -34.22
C GLU A 13 -32.80 1.70 -33.39
N LEU A 14 -32.54 2.97 -33.76
CA LEU A 14 -31.66 3.84 -32.99
C LEU A 14 -32.23 4.13 -31.58
N LEU A 15 -33.55 4.35 -31.46
CA LEU A 15 -34.20 4.59 -30.18
C LEU A 15 -34.10 3.36 -29.27
N ILE A 16 -34.38 2.17 -29.79
CA ILE A 16 -34.27 0.91 -29.02
C ILE A 16 -32.82 0.68 -28.59
N THR A 17 -31.84 0.88 -29.45
CA THR A 17 -30.44 0.69 -29.10
C THR A 17 -29.99 1.67 -28.00
N MET A 18 -30.41 2.92 -28.03
CA MET A 18 -30.12 3.89 -26.96
C MET A 18 -30.73 3.49 -25.61
N VAL A 19 -31.97 2.98 -25.61
CA VAL A 19 -32.61 2.49 -24.39
C VAL A 19 -31.86 1.31 -23.81
N VAL A 20 -31.49 0.33 -24.62
CA VAL A 20 -30.72 -0.84 -24.18
C VAL A 20 -29.36 -0.43 -23.63
N VAL A 21 -28.63 0.44 -24.33
CA VAL A 21 -27.33 0.95 -23.87
C VAL A 21 -27.44 1.69 -22.55
N SER A 22 -28.49 2.53 -22.37
CA SER A 22 -28.68 3.26 -21.11
C SER A 22 -28.92 2.33 -19.91
N ILE A 23 -29.66 1.25 -20.09
CA ILE A 23 -29.90 0.24 -19.04
C ILE A 23 -28.58 -0.48 -18.70
N LEU A 24 -27.80 -0.89 -19.71
CA LEU A 24 -26.51 -1.55 -19.48
C LEU A 24 -25.52 -0.64 -18.75
N LEU A 25 -25.44 0.65 -19.13
CA LEU A 25 -24.58 1.61 -18.47
C LEU A 25 -24.99 1.90 -17.04
N ALA A 26 -26.30 1.98 -16.75
CA ALA A 26 -26.82 2.24 -15.41
C ALA A 26 -26.39 1.17 -14.38
N THR A 27 -26.25 -0.08 -14.80
CA THR A 27 -25.82 -1.19 -13.94
C THR A 27 -24.33 -1.50 -14.05
N GLY A 28 -23.75 -1.35 -15.22
CA GLY A 28 -22.34 -1.69 -15.50
C GLY A 28 -21.34 -0.70 -14.89
N VAL A 29 -21.62 0.60 -14.97
CA VAL A 29 -20.69 1.63 -14.49
C VAL A 29 -20.45 1.55 -12.98
N PRO A 30 -21.46 1.44 -12.10
CA PRO A 30 -21.23 1.35 -10.65
C PRO A 30 -20.41 0.12 -10.28
N SER A 31 -20.71 -1.03 -10.87
CA SER A 31 -19.98 -2.27 -10.61
C SER A 31 -18.50 -2.17 -11.03
N PHE A 32 -18.23 -1.54 -12.17
CA PHE A 32 -16.86 -1.33 -12.65
C PHE A 32 -16.06 -0.38 -11.76
N MET A 33 -16.68 0.67 -11.21
CA MET A 33 -16.03 1.59 -10.29
C MET A 33 -15.64 0.89 -8.97
N GLN A 34 -16.50 0.02 -8.43
CA GLN A 34 -16.17 -0.79 -7.25
C GLN A 34 -15.00 -1.74 -7.52
N PHE A 35 -14.97 -2.36 -8.70
CA PHE A 35 -13.85 -3.22 -9.11
C PHE A 35 -12.52 -2.47 -9.14
N ILE A 36 -12.49 -1.26 -9.72
CA ILE A 36 -11.29 -0.41 -9.74
C ILE A 36 -10.84 -0.04 -8.33
N LYS A 37 -11.77 0.39 -7.45
CA LYS A 37 -11.46 0.73 -6.06
C LYS A 37 -10.84 -0.47 -5.33
N ASN A 38 -11.46 -1.64 -5.45
CA ASN A 38 -10.99 -2.87 -4.80
C ASN A 38 -9.59 -3.29 -5.28
N ASN A 39 -9.33 -3.22 -6.59
CA ASN A 39 -8.01 -3.51 -7.16
C ASN A 39 -6.94 -2.52 -6.67
N ARG A 40 -7.28 -1.23 -6.56
CA ARG A 40 -6.39 -0.20 -6.03
C ARG A 40 -5.99 -0.52 -4.58
N VAL A 41 -6.95 -0.77 -3.71
CA VAL A 41 -6.68 -1.12 -2.29
C VAL A 41 -5.84 -2.39 -2.19
N THR A 42 -6.13 -3.40 -3.01
CA THR A 42 -5.32 -4.62 -3.06
C THR A 42 -3.88 -4.34 -3.50
N GLY A 43 -3.68 -3.53 -4.52
CA GLY A 43 -2.35 -3.13 -4.98
C GLY A 43 -1.56 -2.38 -3.92
N GLN A 44 -2.23 -1.45 -3.20
CA GLN A 44 -1.62 -0.70 -2.10
C GLN A 44 -1.23 -1.61 -0.92
N ALA A 45 -2.10 -2.56 -0.55
CA ALA A 45 -1.77 -3.55 0.47
C ALA A 45 -0.56 -4.40 0.06
N ASN A 46 -0.48 -4.81 -1.22
CA ASN A 46 0.65 -5.56 -1.73
C ASN A 46 1.95 -4.74 -1.68
N ASN A 47 1.92 -3.44 -1.96
CA ASN A 47 3.09 -2.56 -1.84
C ASN A 47 3.61 -2.54 -0.39
N PHE A 48 2.72 -2.48 0.59
CA PHE A 48 3.11 -2.56 2.00
C PHE A 48 3.72 -3.93 2.36
N VAL A 49 3.12 -5.02 1.88
CA VAL A 49 3.67 -6.39 2.06
C VAL A 49 5.08 -6.51 1.47
N VAL A 50 5.30 -5.95 0.28
CA VAL A 50 6.65 -5.94 -0.35
C VAL A 50 7.64 -5.19 0.52
N SER A 51 7.26 -4.04 1.09
CA SER A 51 8.13 -3.26 1.98
C SER A 51 8.46 -4.01 3.28
N THR A 52 7.49 -4.71 3.88
CA THR A 52 7.74 -5.53 5.07
C THR A 52 8.66 -6.72 4.77
N GLN A 53 8.49 -7.36 3.63
CA GLN A 53 9.37 -8.45 3.19
C GLN A 53 10.79 -7.95 2.87
N MET A 54 10.91 -6.76 2.25
CA MET A 54 12.20 -6.10 2.01
C MET A 54 12.91 -5.83 3.33
N ALA A 55 12.23 -5.16 4.29
CA ALA A 55 12.80 -4.85 5.61
C ALA A 55 13.30 -6.12 6.32
N ARG A 56 12.47 -7.17 6.31
CA ARG A 56 12.85 -8.46 6.89
C ARG A 56 14.06 -9.08 6.21
N SER A 57 14.10 -9.07 4.88
CA SER A 57 15.21 -9.67 4.13
C SER A 57 16.52 -8.90 4.31
N GLU A 58 16.46 -7.58 4.41
CA GLU A 58 17.63 -6.74 4.70
C GLU A 58 18.15 -6.98 6.12
N ALA A 59 17.26 -7.11 7.11
CA ALA A 59 17.66 -7.47 8.48
C ALA A 59 18.46 -8.78 8.52
N VAL A 60 17.98 -9.79 7.84
CA VAL A 60 18.66 -11.11 7.77
C VAL A 60 19.97 -11.03 6.97
N LYS A 61 19.98 -10.33 5.84
CA LYS A 61 21.12 -10.21 4.95
C LYS A 61 22.28 -9.43 5.58
N GLN A 62 21.95 -8.32 6.25
CA GLN A 62 22.94 -7.46 6.90
C GLN A 62 23.38 -7.98 8.28
N GLY A 63 22.63 -8.92 8.87
CA GLY A 63 22.83 -9.36 10.25
C GLY A 63 22.59 -8.25 11.29
N ALA A 64 21.86 -7.20 10.91
CA ALA A 64 21.57 -6.02 11.71
C ALA A 64 20.06 -5.82 11.86
N GLY A 65 19.62 -4.98 12.79
CA GLY A 65 18.22 -4.58 12.88
C GLY A 65 17.78 -3.79 11.65
N THR A 66 16.52 -3.92 11.25
CA THR A 66 15.91 -3.07 10.21
C THR A 66 14.55 -2.63 10.70
N THR A 67 14.29 -1.33 10.59
CA THR A 67 13.03 -0.73 10.98
C THR A 67 12.27 -0.22 9.76
N LEU A 68 10.97 -0.51 9.73
CA LEU A 68 9.97 0.05 8.83
C LEU A 68 9.05 0.93 9.69
N CYS A 69 8.97 2.23 9.42
CA CYS A 69 8.12 3.13 10.18
C CYS A 69 7.27 4.05 9.30
N ALA A 70 6.17 4.56 9.88
CA ALA A 70 5.39 5.63 9.26
C ALA A 70 6.29 6.86 9.06
N ALA A 71 6.30 7.40 7.85
CA ALA A 71 7.17 8.52 7.48
C ALA A 71 6.60 9.86 7.88
N ASN A 72 7.49 10.82 8.14
CA ASN A 72 7.14 12.23 8.22
C ASN A 72 6.82 12.81 6.84
N ALA A 73 6.44 14.09 6.76
CA ALA A 73 6.08 14.75 5.50
C ALA A 73 7.25 14.83 4.49
N ASP A 74 8.47 14.91 4.98
CA ASP A 74 9.68 15.01 4.17
C ASP A 74 10.24 13.64 3.74
N MET A 75 9.67 12.54 4.24
CA MET A 75 10.05 11.15 3.96
C MET A 75 11.51 10.83 4.32
N ASP A 76 12.06 11.51 5.31
CA ASP A 76 13.45 11.36 5.76
C ASP A 76 13.58 10.85 7.21
N ALA A 77 12.48 10.82 7.96
CA ALA A 77 12.44 10.35 9.35
C ALA A 77 11.10 9.65 9.67
N CYS A 78 11.08 8.92 10.79
CA CYS A 78 9.83 8.39 11.34
C CYS A 78 8.96 9.51 11.89
N SER A 79 7.65 9.47 11.61
CA SER A 79 6.69 10.46 12.10
C SER A 79 6.37 10.31 13.59
N GLY A 80 6.59 9.13 14.16
CA GLY A 80 6.12 8.76 15.50
C GLY A 80 4.60 8.57 15.62
N SER A 81 3.88 8.64 14.50
CA SER A 81 2.42 8.50 14.42
C SER A 81 2.03 7.10 13.95
N ASN A 82 0.88 6.62 14.40
CA ASN A 82 0.26 5.39 13.91
C ASN A 82 -0.47 5.58 12.56
N ASP A 83 -0.40 6.78 11.99
CA ASP A 83 -0.91 7.08 10.66
C ASP A 83 0.19 6.89 9.62
N TRP A 84 0.01 5.91 8.77
CA TRP A 84 0.90 5.52 7.69
C TRP A 84 0.47 6.08 6.33
N SER A 85 -0.52 6.96 6.31
CA SER A 85 -1.11 7.48 5.07
C SER A 85 -0.18 8.40 4.30
N THR A 86 0.78 9.05 4.96
CA THR A 86 1.83 9.84 4.30
C THR A 86 2.78 8.94 3.50
N GLY A 87 3.04 7.74 4.02
CA GLY A 87 3.97 6.77 3.49
C GLY A 87 4.81 6.14 4.57
N TRP A 88 5.84 5.42 4.18
CA TRP A 88 6.74 4.75 5.10
C TRP A 88 8.17 4.70 4.57
N ILE A 89 9.09 4.58 5.49
CA ILE A 89 10.52 4.41 5.21
C ILE A 89 11.02 3.09 5.80
N VAL A 90 12.00 2.52 5.14
CA VAL A 90 12.75 1.33 5.59
C VAL A 90 14.20 1.74 5.75
N PHE A 91 14.77 1.47 6.91
CA PHE A 91 16.17 1.77 7.18
C PHE A 91 16.84 0.67 8.01
N SER A 92 18.16 0.53 7.88
CA SER A 92 18.95 -0.27 8.80
C SER A 92 19.01 0.46 10.15
N ASP A 93 18.70 -0.25 11.22
CA ASP A 93 18.59 0.28 12.58
C ASP A 93 19.59 -0.49 13.45
N LEU A 94 20.82 0.00 13.47
CA LEU A 94 21.95 -0.70 14.09
C LEU A 94 21.84 -0.73 15.61
N ASN A 95 21.39 0.36 16.21
CA ASN A 95 21.22 0.47 17.67
C ASN A 95 19.84 -0.03 18.14
N ARG A 96 18.90 -0.29 17.21
CA ARG A 96 17.55 -0.80 17.45
C ARG A 96 16.68 0.13 18.29
N ASP A 97 16.86 1.44 18.16
CA ASP A 97 16.05 2.42 18.87
C ASP A 97 14.78 2.81 18.10
N GLY A 98 14.67 2.44 16.81
CA GLY A 98 13.55 2.75 15.93
C GLY A 98 13.58 4.19 15.42
N VAL A 99 14.71 4.85 15.54
CA VAL A 99 14.93 6.22 15.06
C VAL A 99 16.05 6.19 14.05
N ILE A 100 15.85 6.80 12.89
CA ILE A 100 16.93 6.92 11.92
C ILE A 100 17.93 7.97 12.40
N ASN A 101 19.11 7.53 12.80
CA ASN A 101 20.20 8.37 13.27
C ASN A 101 21.12 8.69 12.09
N THR A 102 20.74 9.63 11.24
CA THR A 102 21.62 10.10 10.16
C THR A 102 22.57 11.16 10.67
N ILE A 103 23.86 10.90 10.61
CA ILE A 103 24.87 11.94 10.76
C ILE A 103 24.98 12.70 9.45
N THR A 104 24.55 13.98 9.43
CA THR A 104 24.81 15.00 8.41
C THR A 104 24.78 14.54 6.95
N GLY A 105 23.61 14.48 6.38
CA GLY A 105 23.40 14.29 4.95
C GLY A 105 22.15 13.46 4.71
N ALA A 106 21.23 13.98 3.90
CA ALA A 106 20.02 13.27 3.54
C ALA A 106 20.36 11.84 3.13
N ALA A 107 19.70 10.87 3.74
CA ALA A 107 19.83 9.47 3.40
C ALA A 107 19.59 9.29 1.90
N THR A 108 20.64 9.15 1.14
CA THR A 108 20.58 8.95 -0.31
C THR A 108 20.36 7.47 -0.56
N THR A 109 19.21 7.15 -1.14
CA THR A 109 18.90 5.81 -1.66
C THR A 109 20.07 5.33 -2.53
N GLY A 110 20.74 4.24 -2.13
CA GLY A 110 21.86 3.66 -2.88
C GLY A 110 23.26 4.08 -2.43
N ALA A 111 23.39 4.88 -1.37
CA ALA A 111 24.69 5.06 -0.72
C ALA A 111 25.13 3.76 -0.02
N THR A 112 26.42 3.48 -0.03
CA THR A 112 26.99 2.41 0.80
C THR A 112 26.81 2.79 2.26
N CYS A 113 25.96 2.05 2.95
CA CYS A 113 25.76 2.22 4.38
C CYS A 113 27.07 1.92 5.10
N LEU A 114 27.47 2.82 5.99
CA LEU A 114 28.60 2.58 6.89
C LEU A 114 28.14 1.63 8.00
N GLU A 115 29.00 0.74 8.43
CA GLU A 115 28.71 -0.26 9.48
C GLU A 115 28.37 0.37 10.87
N THR A 116 28.51 1.67 10.99
CA THR A 116 28.34 2.42 12.25
C THR A 116 27.15 3.37 12.26
N GLU A 117 26.40 3.48 11.17
CA GLU A 117 25.32 4.45 11.01
C GLU A 117 24.06 3.79 10.45
N ASP A 118 22.90 4.30 10.85
CA ASP A 118 21.65 3.92 10.26
C ASP A 118 21.57 4.39 8.80
N CYS A 119 20.98 3.59 7.96
CA CYS A 119 20.97 3.84 6.53
C CYS A 119 19.57 3.67 5.95
N LEU A 120 19.12 4.69 5.24
CA LEU A 120 17.85 4.63 4.53
C LEU A 120 17.94 3.66 3.36
N ILE A 121 17.13 2.61 3.38
CA ILE A 121 17.07 1.56 2.36
C ILE A 121 16.02 1.89 1.31
N SER A 122 14.85 2.35 1.75
CA SER A 122 13.72 2.61 0.84
C SER A 122 12.75 3.62 1.43
N THR A 123 12.17 4.43 0.55
CA THR A 123 11.03 5.30 0.84
C THR A 123 9.88 4.95 -0.08
N VAL A 124 8.67 4.89 0.47
CA VAL A 124 7.46 4.58 -0.28
C VAL A 124 6.38 5.58 0.07
N SER A 125 5.88 6.30 -0.92
CA SER A 125 4.75 7.21 -0.74
C SER A 125 3.49 6.45 -0.32
N GLY A 126 2.69 7.08 0.50
CA GLY A 126 1.48 6.48 1.05
C GLY A 126 0.39 6.18 0.03
N PRO A 127 -0.63 5.47 0.47
CA PRO A 127 -1.73 5.07 -0.39
C PRO A 127 -2.52 6.29 -0.88
N GLN A 128 -2.96 6.24 -2.14
CA GLN A 128 -3.77 7.30 -2.75
C GLN A 128 -5.25 7.00 -2.61
N LYS A 129 -6.04 7.99 -2.15
CA LYS A 129 -7.50 7.84 -1.92
C LYS A 129 -7.83 6.67 -1.00
N SER A 130 -7.00 6.50 0.02
CA SER A 130 -7.11 5.47 1.04
C SER A 130 -6.32 5.90 2.26
N THR A 131 -6.75 5.50 3.45
CA THR A 131 -6.03 5.70 4.70
C THR A 131 -5.37 4.39 5.14
N LEU A 132 -4.17 4.48 5.69
CA LEU A 132 -3.47 3.34 6.29
C LEU A 132 -3.14 3.70 7.74
N THR A 133 -3.75 2.99 8.68
CA THR A 133 -3.54 3.18 10.11
C THR A 133 -3.10 1.89 10.76
N GLY A 134 -2.24 1.98 11.78
CA GLY A 134 -1.73 0.82 12.51
C GLY A 134 -2.00 0.93 14.02
N ASP A 135 -1.73 -0.14 14.74
CA ASP A 135 -1.65 -0.16 16.19
C ASP A 135 -0.27 0.31 16.69
N ASN A 136 0.75 0.26 15.81
CA ASN A 136 2.10 0.73 16.06
C ASN A 136 2.56 1.72 14.98
N ASN A 137 3.49 2.59 15.35
CA ASN A 137 4.13 3.54 14.45
C ASN A 137 5.36 2.99 13.73
N ASP A 138 5.86 1.81 14.14
CA ASP A 138 7.01 1.14 13.56
C ASP A 138 6.88 -0.39 13.60
N ILE A 139 7.67 -1.05 12.77
CA ILE A 139 7.83 -2.50 12.69
C ILE A 139 9.33 -2.77 12.67
N ARG A 140 9.84 -3.45 13.70
CA ARG A 140 11.28 -3.72 13.84
C ARG A 140 11.59 -5.18 13.59
N PHE A 141 12.46 -5.43 12.65
CA PHE A 141 12.95 -6.76 12.32
C PHE A 141 14.33 -7.00 12.94
N LEU A 142 14.47 -8.15 13.58
CA LEU A 142 15.74 -8.65 14.09
C LEU A 142 16.56 -9.32 12.97
N PRO A 143 17.88 -9.50 13.16
CA PRO A 143 18.73 -10.26 12.24
C PRO A 143 18.23 -11.71 11.98
N THR A 144 17.42 -12.24 12.88
CA THR A 144 16.78 -13.55 12.74
C THR A 144 15.54 -13.54 11.83
N GLY A 145 15.09 -12.37 11.40
CA GLY A 145 13.85 -12.19 10.65
C GLY A 145 12.57 -12.21 11.48
N LEU A 146 12.70 -12.23 12.81
CA LEU A 146 11.59 -12.07 13.75
C LEU A 146 11.28 -10.58 13.96
N THR A 147 10.04 -10.25 14.34
CA THR A 147 9.70 -8.90 14.81
C THR A 147 10.01 -8.78 16.30
N SER A 148 10.55 -7.62 16.73
CA SER A 148 10.89 -7.39 18.15
C SER A 148 9.76 -6.74 18.96
N ASN A 149 8.80 -6.09 18.29
CA ASN A 149 7.73 -5.32 18.93
C ASN A 149 6.34 -5.99 18.85
N GLY A 150 6.30 -7.33 18.72
CA GLY A 150 5.07 -8.13 18.79
C GLY A 150 4.34 -8.27 17.46
N PRO A 151 3.19 -8.91 17.45
CA PRO A 151 2.32 -8.91 16.29
C PRO A 151 1.76 -7.50 16.10
N ILE A 152 1.72 -7.03 14.85
CA ILE A 152 1.31 -5.68 14.46
C ILE A 152 0.16 -5.78 13.48
N GLU A 153 -0.84 -4.95 13.68
CA GLU A 153 -2.00 -4.85 12.80
C GLU A 153 -2.08 -3.48 12.16
N LEU A 154 -2.34 -3.48 10.85
CA LEU A 154 -2.65 -2.27 10.10
C LEU A 154 -3.95 -2.45 9.34
N PHE A 155 -4.65 -1.34 9.16
CA PHE A 155 -5.90 -1.27 8.42
C PHE A 155 -5.74 -0.29 7.27
N LEU A 156 -5.88 -0.80 6.07
CA LEU A 156 -5.94 -0.02 4.85
C LEU A 156 -7.39 0.06 4.39
N GLU A 157 -7.91 1.28 4.32
CA GLU A 157 -9.31 1.54 4.01
C GLU A 157 -9.41 2.59 2.90
N ALA A 158 -10.28 2.36 1.90
CA ALA A 158 -10.55 3.38 0.88
C ALA A 158 -11.30 4.57 1.50
N ASP A 159 -11.06 5.80 1.01
CA ASP A 159 -11.71 7.02 1.51
C ASP A 159 -13.25 6.93 1.48
N ASP A 160 -13.79 6.35 0.40
CA ASP A 160 -15.22 6.06 0.29
C ASP A 160 -15.44 4.56 0.43
N CYS A 161 -15.13 4.00 1.59
CA CYS A 161 -15.17 2.56 1.79
C CYS A 161 -16.60 2.03 1.71
N GLU A 162 -16.83 1.11 0.78
CA GLU A 162 -18.06 0.40 0.60
C GLU A 162 -17.82 -1.12 0.54
N HIS A 163 -18.69 -1.89 1.15
CA HIS A 163 -18.66 -3.36 1.13
C HIS A 163 -17.36 -3.96 1.70
N SER A 164 -16.42 -4.37 0.86
CA SER A 164 -15.20 -5.12 1.22
C SER A 164 -13.90 -4.41 0.79
N GLN A 165 -13.89 -3.07 0.82
CA GLN A 165 -12.76 -2.24 0.40
C GLN A 165 -11.80 -1.90 1.55
N LYS A 166 -11.80 -2.70 2.60
CA LYS A 166 -10.87 -2.63 3.73
C LYS A 166 -9.97 -3.85 3.72
N ARG A 167 -8.69 -3.66 4.03
CA ARG A 167 -7.70 -4.72 4.20
C ARG A 167 -7.11 -4.63 5.58
N ARG A 168 -7.11 -5.76 6.29
CA ARG A 168 -6.33 -5.95 7.51
C ARG A 168 -5.02 -6.61 7.13
N ILE A 169 -3.93 -5.94 7.45
CA ILE A 169 -2.57 -6.43 7.26
C ILE A 169 -2.06 -6.81 8.65
N MET A 170 -1.70 -8.07 8.83
CA MET A 170 -1.16 -8.57 10.09
C MET A 170 0.26 -9.06 9.89
N ILE A 171 1.17 -8.58 10.72
CA ILE A 171 2.55 -9.05 10.77
C ILE A 171 2.72 -9.82 12.08
N THR A 172 3.08 -11.09 11.97
CA THR A 172 3.28 -11.98 13.13
C THR A 172 4.66 -11.79 13.74
N LEU A 173 4.87 -12.31 14.95
CA LEU A 173 6.20 -12.36 15.60
C LEU A 173 7.27 -13.02 14.72
N GLN A 174 6.87 -13.99 13.89
CA GLN A 174 7.78 -14.66 12.95
C GLN A 174 8.11 -13.80 11.72
N GLY A 175 7.58 -12.58 11.64
CA GLY A 175 7.77 -11.67 10.52
C GLY A 175 6.97 -12.07 9.26
N HIS A 176 5.97 -12.93 9.39
CA HIS A 176 5.06 -13.25 8.29
C HIS A 176 3.97 -12.20 8.18
N THR A 177 3.78 -11.70 6.97
CA THR A 177 2.73 -10.72 6.66
C THR A 177 1.57 -11.42 5.96
N THR A 178 0.36 -11.23 6.49
CA THR A 178 -0.88 -11.73 5.91
C THR A 178 -1.84 -10.57 5.65
N VAL A 179 -2.61 -10.66 4.56
CA VAL A 179 -3.62 -9.67 4.19
C VAL A 179 -4.97 -10.36 4.13
N THR A 180 -5.93 -9.82 4.85
CA THR A 180 -7.31 -10.30 4.83
C THR A 180 -8.27 -9.18 4.44
N THR A 181 -9.29 -9.53 3.65
CA THR A 181 -10.35 -8.59 3.28
C THR A 181 -11.32 -8.47 4.44
N GLN A 182 -11.71 -7.23 4.75
CA GLN A 182 -12.74 -6.92 5.75
C GLN A 182 -13.84 -6.05 5.15
N ALA A 183 -15.01 -6.11 5.79
CA ALA A 183 -16.07 -5.15 5.50
C ALA A 183 -15.69 -3.77 6.04
N CYS A 184 -16.13 -2.72 5.34
CA CYS A 184 -16.05 -1.37 5.85
C CYS A 184 -16.91 -1.23 7.11
N THR A 185 -16.38 -0.55 8.11
CA THR A 185 -17.20 -0.14 9.28
C THR A 185 -18.06 1.04 8.88
N PRO A 186 -19.38 1.02 9.18
CA PRO A 186 -20.27 2.13 8.90
C PRO A 186 -19.91 3.39 9.68
#